data_7b793fe250239acaf032f34911083cae
#
_entry.id   7b793fe250239acaf032f34911083cae
#
_cell.length_a   1.000
_cell.length_b   1.000
_cell.length_c   1.000
_cell.angle_alpha   90.00
_cell.angle_beta   90.00
_cell.angle_gamma   90.00
#
_symmetry.space_group_name_H-M   'P 1'
#
loop_
_entity.id
_entity.type
_entity.pdbx_description
1 polymer ?
#
loop_
_entity_poly.entity_id
_entity_poly.type
_entity_poly.pdbx_seq_one_letter_code
_entity_poly.pdbx_strand_id
1 'polypeptide(L)'
;MDEREKILAIKNLDVSFRSSAGMVHALRGVNVNLFRGETVAIVGESGSGKSVSMKAAMGLLASNAVINGGSILFRYKNDAGETEEVDILKKDKKWIRRNINGKHMAMVFQDPMTSLDPTMPIGKQITEGIIAHLGLSKQEAWERARKLLEEVGITDAEKRMTNYPHQLSGGMRQRVVIAIALSCDPDLLICDEPTTALDVTIQSIILDLILKVQKERGISVIYITHDLGVVAKVADYVNVMYAGKIVEVGNANEIFYEPAHPYTWGLFSAMPDLGTDDDRLYTIPGSPPNLLHEPAGDAFAARNGFALAIDEKEHPPMFKLTDTHYAATWLLDPRAPKVEMPAELKRRLERMRKEAEG
;
A
#
# COMPACT_ATOMS: atom_id res chain seq x y z
N MET A 1 19.69 12.83 -11.28
CA MET A 1 18.51 12.00 -11.62
C MET A 1 18.77 10.63 -11.04
N ASP A 2 17.80 10.06 -10.36
CA ASP A 2 17.92 8.70 -9.81
C ASP A 2 18.05 7.72 -10.97
N GLU A 3 19.18 7.00 -11.07
CA GLU A 3 19.46 6.03 -12.14
C GLU A 3 18.65 4.73 -11.99
N ARG A 4 17.92 4.57 -10.86
CA ARG A 4 17.09 3.38 -10.59
C ARG A 4 15.92 3.30 -11.59
N GLU A 5 15.65 2.09 -12.05
CA GLU A 5 14.53 1.83 -12.96
C GLU A 5 13.18 2.01 -12.22
N LYS A 6 12.36 2.96 -12.68
CA LYS A 6 11.01 3.15 -12.17
C LYS A 6 10.07 2.11 -12.78
N ILE A 7 9.51 1.23 -11.96
CA ILE A 7 8.59 0.17 -12.38
C ILE A 7 7.12 0.64 -12.43
N LEU A 8 6.71 1.50 -11.48
CA LEU A 8 5.37 2.08 -11.46
C LEU A 8 5.45 3.60 -11.25
N ALA A 9 4.72 4.35 -12.06
CA ALA A 9 4.54 5.79 -11.88
C ALA A 9 3.05 6.16 -12.01
N ILE A 10 2.42 6.51 -10.90
CA ILE A 10 1.10 7.11 -10.86
C ILE A 10 1.28 8.61 -10.86
N LYS A 11 0.64 9.31 -11.80
CA LYS A 11 0.75 10.77 -11.96
C LYS A 11 -0.62 11.40 -12.00
N ASN A 12 -0.87 12.32 -11.05
CA ASN A 12 -2.10 13.11 -10.95
C ASN A 12 -3.37 12.28 -11.07
N LEU A 13 -3.38 11.09 -10.47
CA LEU A 13 -4.52 10.18 -10.55
C LEU A 13 -5.73 10.77 -9.85
N ASP A 14 -6.80 10.93 -10.61
CA ASP A 14 -8.05 11.53 -10.17
C ASP A 14 -9.22 10.58 -10.43
N VAL A 15 -9.93 10.19 -9.35
CA VAL A 15 -11.01 9.18 -9.41
C VAL A 15 -12.17 9.59 -8.53
N SER A 16 -13.37 9.53 -9.10
CA SER A 16 -14.63 9.71 -8.39
C SER A 16 -15.50 8.46 -8.46
N PHE A 17 -16.41 8.31 -7.51
CA PHE A 17 -17.43 7.25 -7.52
C PHE A 17 -18.83 7.84 -7.56
N ARG A 18 -19.67 7.31 -8.44
CA ARG A 18 -21.10 7.62 -8.46
C ARG A 18 -21.79 6.91 -7.30
N SER A 19 -22.50 7.67 -6.46
CA SER A 19 -23.34 7.15 -5.38
C SER A 19 -24.75 7.69 -5.49
N SER A 20 -25.68 7.17 -4.72
CA SER A 20 -27.06 7.71 -4.63
C SER A 20 -27.11 9.15 -4.11
N ALA A 21 -26.12 9.56 -3.31
CA ALA A 21 -26.01 10.90 -2.75
C ALA A 21 -25.25 11.90 -3.64
N GLY A 22 -24.61 11.43 -4.74
CA GLY A 22 -23.78 12.26 -5.63
C GLY A 22 -22.44 11.64 -5.98
N MET A 23 -21.52 12.48 -6.44
CA MET A 23 -20.14 12.07 -6.78
C MET A 23 -19.23 12.18 -5.58
N VAL A 24 -18.60 11.09 -5.19
CA VAL A 24 -17.58 11.06 -4.13
C VAL A 24 -16.19 11.14 -4.77
N HIS A 25 -15.44 12.20 -4.53
CA HIS A 25 -14.13 12.46 -5.11
C HIS A 25 -13.03 11.74 -4.32
N ALA A 26 -12.84 10.46 -4.57
CA ALA A 26 -12.05 9.56 -3.76
C ALA A 26 -10.52 9.73 -3.92
N LEU A 27 -10.03 10.07 -5.12
CA LEU A 27 -8.62 10.38 -5.39
C LEU A 27 -8.53 11.74 -6.08
N ARG A 28 -7.66 12.60 -5.58
CA ARG A 28 -7.58 14.01 -5.95
C ARG A 28 -6.13 14.38 -6.34
N GLY A 29 -5.67 13.89 -7.50
CA GLY A 29 -4.33 14.18 -8.02
C GLY A 29 -3.23 13.38 -7.30
N VAL A 30 -3.44 12.08 -7.06
CA VAL A 30 -2.49 11.20 -6.38
C VAL A 30 -1.27 10.93 -7.24
N ASN A 31 -0.08 11.05 -6.63
CA ASN A 31 1.20 10.76 -7.24
C ASN A 31 1.93 9.71 -6.40
N VAL A 32 2.35 8.59 -7.01
CA VAL A 32 3.15 7.54 -6.37
C VAL A 32 4.19 7.05 -7.36
N ASN A 33 5.43 6.92 -6.92
CA ASN A 33 6.51 6.30 -7.68
C ASN A 33 7.01 5.07 -6.94
N LEU A 34 7.36 4.03 -7.70
CA LEU A 34 8.00 2.82 -7.19
C LEU A 34 9.15 2.45 -8.11
N PHE A 35 10.32 2.21 -7.54
CA PHE A 35 11.48 1.74 -8.26
C PHE A 35 11.64 0.22 -8.11
N ARG A 36 12.38 -0.40 -9.05
CA ARG A 36 12.56 -1.85 -9.06
C ARG A 36 13.26 -2.33 -7.79
N GLY A 37 12.70 -3.38 -7.18
CA GLY A 37 13.21 -3.99 -5.93
C GLY A 37 12.95 -3.19 -4.66
N GLU A 38 12.25 -2.05 -4.74
CA GLU A 38 11.92 -1.18 -3.62
C GLU A 38 10.58 -1.58 -2.99
N THR A 39 10.44 -1.34 -1.68
CA THR A 39 9.16 -1.40 -0.97
C THR A 39 8.66 0.01 -0.67
N VAL A 40 7.50 0.37 -1.23
CA VAL A 40 6.80 1.62 -0.93
C VAL A 40 5.59 1.35 -0.05
N ALA A 41 5.53 1.99 1.12
CA ALA A 41 4.33 1.97 1.96
C ALA A 41 3.38 3.12 1.61
N ILE A 42 2.07 2.84 1.64
CA ILE A 42 1.01 3.84 1.57
C ILE A 42 0.22 3.75 2.87
N VAL A 43 0.31 4.80 3.70
CA VAL A 43 -0.28 4.83 5.04
C VAL A 43 -1.35 5.90 5.18
N GLY A 44 -2.23 5.75 6.14
CA GLY A 44 -3.29 6.72 6.45
C GLY A 44 -4.54 6.05 6.99
N GLU A 45 -5.49 6.86 7.46
CA GLU A 45 -6.77 6.38 8.01
C GLU A 45 -7.61 5.61 6.98
N SER A 46 -8.56 4.81 7.48
CA SER A 46 -9.54 4.14 6.62
C SER A 46 -10.32 5.17 5.76
N GLY A 47 -10.56 4.84 4.50
CA GLY A 47 -11.25 5.76 3.57
C GLY A 47 -10.36 6.86 2.96
N SER A 48 -9.05 6.93 3.27
CA SER A 48 -8.15 7.94 2.68
C SER A 48 -7.87 7.75 1.17
N GLY A 49 -8.23 6.60 0.58
CA GLY A 49 -8.05 6.31 -0.86
C GLY A 49 -6.95 5.30 -1.19
N LYS A 50 -6.21 4.77 -0.21
CA LYS A 50 -5.07 3.84 -0.38
C LYS A 50 -5.38 2.68 -1.32
N SER A 51 -6.35 1.84 -0.95
CA SER A 51 -6.74 0.67 -1.75
C SER A 51 -7.35 1.06 -3.11
N VAL A 52 -8.01 2.22 -3.20
CA VAL A 52 -8.58 2.72 -4.45
C VAL A 52 -7.49 3.04 -5.46
N SER A 53 -6.37 3.67 -5.03
CA SER A 53 -5.25 4.00 -5.90
C SER A 53 -4.61 2.74 -6.51
N MET A 54 -4.45 1.67 -5.71
CA MET A 54 -3.88 0.41 -6.20
C MET A 54 -4.87 -0.42 -7.02
N LYS A 55 -6.17 -0.40 -6.67
CA LYS A 55 -7.20 -0.99 -7.53
C LYS A 55 -7.28 -0.30 -8.90
N ALA A 56 -7.03 1.01 -8.96
CA ALA A 56 -6.90 1.73 -10.23
C ALA A 56 -5.71 1.22 -11.05
N ALA A 57 -4.54 1.03 -10.42
CA ALA A 57 -3.33 0.48 -11.05
C ALA A 57 -3.53 -0.93 -11.60
N MET A 58 -4.39 -1.73 -10.97
CA MET A 58 -4.75 -3.08 -11.42
C MET A 58 -5.93 -3.12 -12.41
N GLY A 59 -6.55 -1.97 -12.75
CA GLY A 59 -7.79 -1.95 -13.55
C GLY A 59 -9.00 -2.59 -12.87
N LEU A 60 -8.98 -2.67 -11.52
CA LEU A 60 -9.98 -3.34 -10.69
C LEU A 60 -10.99 -2.38 -10.04
N LEU A 61 -11.09 -1.15 -10.53
CA LEU A 61 -12.09 -0.21 -10.04
C LEU A 61 -13.51 -0.73 -10.28
N ALA A 62 -14.40 -0.45 -9.33
CA ALA A 62 -15.81 -0.78 -9.42
C ALA A 62 -16.47 -0.11 -10.63
N SER A 63 -17.62 -0.63 -11.08
CA SER A 63 -18.32 -0.14 -12.29
C SER A 63 -18.86 1.30 -12.18
N ASN A 64 -19.08 1.77 -10.95
CA ASN A 64 -19.52 3.15 -10.67
C ASN A 64 -18.35 4.14 -10.54
N ALA A 65 -17.09 3.69 -10.69
CA ALA A 65 -15.93 4.57 -10.70
C ALA A 65 -15.84 5.36 -12.01
N VAL A 66 -15.38 6.60 -11.89
CA VAL A 66 -15.08 7.51 -12.99
C VAL A 66 -13.64 7.98 -12.82
N ILE A 67 -12.81 7.72 -13.82
CA ILE A 67 -11.44 8.24 -13.86
C ILE A 67 -11.54 9.62 -14.50
N ASN A 68 -11.26 10.68 -13.73
CA ASN A 68 -11.33 12.05 -14.19
C ASN A 68 -10.06 12.52 -14.89
N GLY A 69 -8.91 11.91 -14.52
CA GLY A 69 -7.61 12.27 -15.09
C GLY A 69 -6.44 11.48 -14.54
N GLY A 70 -5.26 11.80 -15.02
CA GLY A 70 -3.99 11.20 -14.62
C GLY A 70 -3.48 10.13 -15.59
N SER A 71 -2.39 9.47 -15.19
CA SER A 71 -1.81 8.33 -15.89
C SER A 71 -1.22 7.33 -14.90
N ILE A 72 -1.18 6.05 -15.29
CA ILE A 72 -0.55 4.97 -14.52
C ILE A 72 0.40 4.23 -15.48
N LEU A 73 1.67 4.58 -15.42
CA LEU A 73 2.71 3.97 -16.23
C LEU A 73 3.30 2.78 -15.48
N PHE A 74 3.26 1.62 -16.10
CA PHE A 74 3.84 0.38 -15.57
C PHE A 74 4.85 -0.18 -16.53
N ARG A 75 6.06 -0.53 -16.04
CA ARG A 75 7.15 -1.14 -16.79
C ARG A 75 7.33 -2.59 -16.36
N TYR A 76 7.41 -3.47 -17.34
CA TYR A 76 7.62 -4.90 -17.16
C TYR A 76 8.48 -5.47 -18.27
N LYS A 77 9.01 -6.67 -18.09
CA LYS A 77 9.68 -7.42 -19.15
C LYS A 77 8.66 -8.32 -19.84
N ASN A 78 8.56 -8.19 -21.17
CA ASN A 78 7.73 -9.07 -21.97
C ASN A 78 8.35 -10.48 -22.12
N ASP A 79 7.64 -11.39 -22.78
CA ASP A 79 8.11 -12.76 -22.98
C ASP A 79 9.39 -12.87 -23.83
N ALA A 80 9.77 -11.82 -24.57
CA ALA A 80 11.03 -11.72 -25.30
C ALA A 80 12.17 -11.16 -24.42
N GLY A 81 11.90 -10.77 -23.17
CA GLY A 81 12.86 -10.15 -22.25
C GLY A 81 13.07 -8.66 -22.48
N GLU A 82 12.29 -8.02 -23.35
CA GLU A 82 12.35 -6.60 -23.63
C GLU A 82 11.53 -5.81 -22.61
N THR A 83 12.02 -4.62 -22.22
CA THR A 83 11.29 -3.73 -21.34
C THR A 83 10.18 -3.01 -22.10
N GLU A 84 8.94 -3.20 -21.66
CA GLU A 84 7.76 -2.48 -22.13
C GLU A 84 7.24 -1.53 -21.08
N GLU A 85 6.70 -0.37 -21.52
CA GLU A 85 5.97 0.57 -20.69
C GLU A 85 4.54 0.70 -21.19
N VAL A 86 3.59 0.57 -20.31
CA VAL A 86 2.17 0.68 -20.62
C VAL A 86 1.47 1.69 -19.70
N ASP A 87 0.60 2.52 -20.26
CA ASP A 87 -0.33 3.31 -19.47
C ASP A 87 -1.59 2.47 -19.22
N ILE A 88 -1.76 2.01 -18.00
CA ILE A 88 -2.87 1.14 -17.58
C ILE A 88 -4.23 1.80 -17.84
N LEU A 89 -4.34 3.12 -17.65
CA LEU A 89 -5.60 3.82 -17.85
C LEU A 89 -6.08 3.85 -19.32
N LYS A 90 -5.16 3.60 -20.27
CA LYS A 90 -5.45 3.53 -21.71
C LYS A 90 -5.77 2.14 -22.22
N LYS A 91 -5.74 1.13 -21.34
CA LYS A 91 -6.06 -0.25 -21.68
C LYS A 91 -7.43 -0.65 -21.16
N ASP A 92 -8.11 -1.51 -21.91
CA ASP A 92 -9.36 -2.09 -21.42
C ASP A 92 -9.11 -3.15 -20.33
N LYS A 93 -10.12 -3.38 -19.49
CA LYS A 93 -10.03 -4.33 -18.36
C LYS A 93 -9.67 -5.76 -18.79
N LYS A 94 -10.10 -6.20 -19.99
CA LYS A 94 -9.82 -7.54 -20.50
C LYS A 94 -8.34 -7.69 -20.86
N TRP A 95 -7.76 -6.67 -21.48
CA TRP A 95 -6.34 -6.63 -21.80
C TRP A 95 -5.48 -6.63 -20.53
N ILE A 96 -5.80 -5.76 -19.55
CA ILE A 96 -5.07 -5.68 -18.27
C ILE A 96 -5.10 -7.04 -17.55
N ARG A 97 -6.29 -7.66 -17.44
CA ARG A 97 -6.44 -8.97 -16.81
C ARG A 97 -5.63 -10.07 -17.49
N ARG A 98 -5.50 -10.02 -18.82
CA ARG A 98 -4.80 -11.07 -19.59
C ARG A 98 -3.29 -10.90 -19.59
N ASN A 99 -2.81 -9.65 -19.63
CA ASN A 99 -1.40 -9.35 -19.90
C ASN A 99 -0.63 -8.83 -18.67
N ILE A 100 -1.32 -8.29 -17.67
CA ILE A 100 -0.69 -7.65 -16.51
C ILE A 100 -1.02 -8.39 -15.22
N ASN A 101 -2.34 -8.53 -14.90
CA ASN A 101 -2.76 -9.06 -13.60
C ASN A 101 -2.43 -10.54 -13.47
N GLY A 102 -1.82 -10.91 -12.34
CA GLY A 102 -1.37 -12.27 -12.04
C GLY A 102 -0.05 -12.65 -12.71
N LYS A 103 0.33 -12.03 -13.82
CA LYS A 103 1.58 -12.29 -14.54
C LYS A 103 2.70 -11.35 -14.10
N HIS A 104 2.48 -10.03 -14.17
CA HIS A 104 3.46 -9.00 -13.87
C HIS A 104 3.11 -8.18 -12.63
N MET A 105 1.82 -8.07 -12.31
CA MET A 105 1.32 -7.36 -11.15
C MET A 105 0.33 -8.25 -10.40
N ALA A 106 0.59 -8.51 -9.13
CA ALA A 106 -0.27 -9.33 -8.27
C ALA A 106 -0.69 -8.56 -7.03
N MET A 107 -1.81 -8.95 -6.44
CA MET A 107 -2.36 -8.29 -5.24
C MET A 107 -2.80 -9.30 -4.19
N VAL A 108 -2.37 -9.09 -2.96
CA VAL A 108 -2.89 -9.74 -1.76
C VAL A 108 -3.92 -8.80 -1.14
N PHE A 109 -5.17 -9.25 -1.07
CA PHE A 109 -6.28 -8.46 -0.52
C PHE A 109 -6.38 -8.61 1.00
N GLN A 110 -7.06 -7.66 1.64
CA GLN A 110 -7.22 -7.55 3.08
C GLN A 110 -7.82 -8.80 3.75
N ASP A 111 -8.80 -9.45 3.10
CA ASP A 111 -9.51 -10.59 3.67
C ASP A 111 -9.22 -11.89 2.89
N PRO A 112 -8.46 -12.84 3.49
CA PRO A 112 -8.19 -14.11 2.86
C PRO A 112 -9.44 -15.00 2.72
N MET A 113 -10.49 -14.73 3.51
CA MET A 113 -11.73 -15.50 3.46
C MET A 113 -12.54 -15.25 2.18
N THR A 114 -12.47 -14.01 1.68
CA THR A 114 -13.15 -13.61 0.43
C THR A 114 -12.27 -13.82 -0.80
N SER A 115 -10.95 -14.05 -0.60
CA SER A 115 -9.98 -14.21 -1.68
C SER A 115 -9.89 -15.65 -2.21
N LEU A 116 -10.30 -16.63 -1.42
CA LEU A 116 -10.27 -18.06 -1.79
C LEU A 116 -11.69 -18.56 -2.08
N ASP A 117 -11.85 -19.34 -3.18
CA ASP A 117 -13.09 -20.03 -3.48
C ASP A 117 -13.28 -21.21 -2.49
N PRO A 118 -14.32 -21.16 -1.62
CA PRO A 118 -14.54 -22.18 -0.60
C PRO A 118 -14.91 -23.56 -1.19
N THR A 119 -15.31 -23.60 -2.46
CA THR A 119 -15.75 -24.83 -3.15
C THR A 119 -14.66 -25.51 -3.98
N MET A 120 -13.47 -24.87 -4.06
CA MET A 120 -12.35 -25.35 -4.87
C MET A 120 -11.14 -25.73 -3.99
N PRO A 121 -10.48 -26.89 -4.24
CA PRO A 121 -9.24 -27.23 -3.55
C PRO A 121 -8.12 -26.23 -3.78
N ILE A 122 -7.26 -26.05 -2.78
CA ILE A 122 -6.15 -25.08 -2.78
C ILE A 122 -5.24 -25.25 -4.00
N GLY A 123 -4.83 -26.47 -4.29
CA GLY A 123 -3.95 -26.75 -5.43
C GLY A 123 -4.54 -26.32 -6.77
N LYS A 124 -5.85 -26.46 -6.96
CA LYS A 124 -6.51 -25.97 -8.19
C LYS A 124 -6.47 -24.45 -8.28
N GLN A 125 -6.70 -23.74 -7.18
CA GLN A 125 -6.70 -22.28 -7.17
C GLN A 125 -5.31 -21.72 -7.50
N ILE A 126 -4.23 -22.32 -7.00
CA ILE A 126 -2.86 -21.92 -7.32
C ILE A 126 -2.51 -22.25 -8.77
N THR A 127 -2.84 -23.47 -9.22
CA THR A 127 -2.46 -23.94 -10.56
C THR A 127 -3.23 -23.26 -11.69
N GLU A 128 -4.42 -22.71 -11.43
CA GLU A 128 -5.22 -22.00 -12.44
C GLU A 128 -4.45 -20.81 -13.03
N GLY A 129 -3.87 -19.96 -12.18
CA GLY A 129 -3.05 -18.83 -12.62
C GLY A 129 -1.79 -19.26 -13.37
N ILE A 130 -1.10 -20.27 -12.87
CA ILE A 130 0.11 -20.81 -13.50
C ILE A 130 -0.18 -21.33 -14.91
N ILE A 131 -1.23 -22.13 -15.08
CA ILE A 131 -1.62 -22.65 -16.40
C ILE A 131 -2.03 -21.51 -17.34
N ALA A 132 -2.84 -20.57 -16.85
CA ALA A 132 -3.38 -19.50 -17.67
C ALA A 132 -2.32 -18.51 -18.16
N HIS A 133 -1.31 -18.18 -17.34
CA HIS A 133 -0.32 -17.16 -17.63
C HIS A 133 1.02 -17.70 -18.11
N LEU A 134 1.45 -18.88 -17.62
CA LEU A 134 2.74 -19.46 -17.97
C LEU A 134 2.61 -20.59 -19.02
N GLY A 135 1.40 -21.05 -19.32
CA GLY A 135 1.16 -22.10 -20.30
C GLY A 135 1.73 -23.47 -19.93
N LEU A 136 2.03 -23.69 -18.64
CA LEU A 136 2.57 -24.95 -18.15
C LEU A 136 1.52 -26.07 -18.20
N SER A 137 1.97 -27.31 -18.36
CA SER A 137 1.12 -28.49 -18.21
C SER A 137 0.54 -28.59 -16.79
N LYS A 138 -0.55 -29.35 -16.64
CA LYS A 138 -1.17 -29.57 -15.32
C LYS A 138 -0.20 -30.16 -14.29
N GLN A 139 0.69 -31.04 -14.72
CA GLN A 139 1.67 -31.68 -13.84
C GLN A 139 2.76 -30.70 -13.39
N GLU A 140 3.32 -29.91 -14.32
CA GLU A 140 4.32 -28.87 -14.02
C GLU A 140 3.73 -27.79 -13.11
N ALA A 141 2.49 -27.36 -13.39
CA ALA A 141 1.77 -26.39 -12.58
C ALA A 141 1.52 -26.91 -11.15
N TRP A 142 1.17 -28.19 -11.00
CA TRP A 142 0.96 -28.83 -9.70
C TRP A 142 2.25 -28.85 -8.88
N GLU A 143 3.36 -29.28 -9.48
CA GLU A 143 4.66 -29.36 -8.83
C GLU A 143 5.16 -27.94 -8.43
N ARG A 144 4.98 -26.95 -9.30
CA ARG A 144 5.30 -25.56 -8.98
C ARG A 144 4.44 -25.04 -7.82
N ALA A 145 3.14 -25.29 -7.82
CA ALA A 145 2.24 -24.90 -6.74
C ALA A 145 2.60 -25.55 -5.41
N ARG A 146 3.00 -26.83 -5.42
CA ARG A 146 3.48 -27.55 -4.23
C ARG A 146 4.73 -26.89 -3.64
N LYS A 147 5.71 -26.58 -4.49
CA LYS A 147 6.94 -25.86 -4.06
C LYS A 147 6.64 -24.49 -3.48
N LEU A 148 5.72 -23.75 -4.08
CA LEU A 148 5.29 -22.45 -3.54
C LEU A 148 4.66 -22.56 -2.16
N LEU A 149 3.83 -23.60 -1.91
CA LEU A 149 3.28 -23.85 -0.58
C LEU A 149 4.37 -24.13 0.46
N GLU A 150 5.42 -24.89 0.09
CA GLU A 150 6.58 -25.12 0.95
C GLU A 150 7.35 -23.82 1.23
N GLU A 151 7.58 -23.00 0.19
CA GLU A 151 8.27 -21.71 0.29
C GLU A 151 7.55 -20.72 1.22
N VAL A 152 6.21 -20.67 1.17
CA VAL A 152 5.43 -19.86 2.11
C VAL A 152 5.26 -20.52 3.49
N GLY A 153 5.96 -21.62 3.75
CA GLY A 153 6.02 -22.30 5.05
C GLY A 153 4.78 -23.10 5.40
N ILE A 154 4.09 -23.67 4.41
CA ILE A 154 3.01 -24.64 4.63
C ILE A 154 3.60 -26.05 4.68
N THR A 155 3.50 -26.67 5.84
CA THR A 155 3.91 -28.06 6.05
C THR A 155 2.97 -29.05 5.37
N ASP A 156 3.47 -30.23 4.96
CA ASP A 156 2.71 -31.27 4.25
C ASP A 156 2.05 -30.73 2.97
N ALA A 157 2.77 -29.92 2.19
CA ALA A 157 2.27 -29.19 1.03
C ALA A 157 1.47 -30.09 0.07
N GLU A 158 1.97 -31.30 -0.23
CA GLU A 158 1.28 -32.28 -1.11
C GLU A 158 -0.14 -32.60 -0.60
N LYS A 159 -0.30 -32.86 0.69
CA LYS A 159 -1.61 -33.10 1.31
C LYS A 159 -2.46 -31.83 1.27
N ARG A 160 -1.86 -30.66 1.51
CA ARG A 160 -2.58 -29.38 1.55
C ARG A 160 -3.12 -28.96 0.19
N MET A 161 -2.48 -29.37 -0.90
CA MET A 161 -2.96 -29.12 -2.26
C MET A 161 -4.39 -29.65 -2.49
N THR A 162 -4.77 -30.72 -1.82
CA THR A 162 -6.11 -31.33 -1.95
C THR A 162 -7.12 -30.76 -0.93
N ASN A 163 -6.67 -30.00 0.05
CA ASN A 163 -7.55 -29.41 1.05
C ASN A 163 -8.36 -28.23 0.47
N TYR A 164 -9.50 -27.97 1.09
CA TYR A 164 -10.34 -26.78 0.86
C TYR A 164 -10.00 -25.66 1.83
N PRO A 165 -10.32 -24.40 1.52
CA PRO A 165 -10.01 -23.27 2.38
C PRO A 165 -10.49 -23.43 3.84
N HIS A 166 -11.68 -23.96 4.05
CA HIS A 166 -12.25 -24.16 5.39
C HIS A 166 -11.48 -25.16 6.27
N GLN A 167 -10.60 -25.98 5.68
CA GLN A 167 -9.75 -26.95 6.38
C GLN A 167 -8.41 -26.37 6.82
N LEU A 168 -8.16 -25.08 6.54
CA LEU A 168 -6.94 -24.36 6.87
C LEU A 168 -7.20 -23.31 7.96
N SER A 169 -6.19 -23.05 8.81
CA SER A 169 -6.23 -21.91 9.74
C SER A 169 -6.17 -20.56 9.00
N GLY A 170 -6.51 -19.45 9.68
CA GLY A 170 -6.45 -18.11 9.10
C GLY A 170 -5.07 -17.77 8.52
N GLY A 171 -4.02 -18.02 9.30
CA GLY A 171 -2.64 -17.78 8.84
C GLY A 171 -2.21 -18.69 7.67
N MET A 172 -2.69 -19.95 7.64
CA MET A 172 -2.45 -20.82 6.47
C MET A 172 -3.16 -20.31 5.22
N ARG A 173 -4.41 -19.84 5.33
CA ARG A 173 -5.14 -19.25 4.20
C ARG A 173 -4.42 -18.03 3.66
N GLN A 174 -3.92 -17.15 4.55
CA GLN A 174 -3.15 -15.98 4.13
C GLN A 174 -1.89 -16.37 3.36
N ARG A 175 -1.15 -17.37 3.82
CA ARG A 175 0.02 -17.89 3.10
C ARG A 175 -0.34 -18.49 1.74
N VAL A 176 -1.50 -19.15 1.63
CA VAL A 176 -2.02 -19.63 0.34
C VAL A 176 -2.33 -18.47 -0.61
N VAL A 177 -2.97 -17.40 -0.12
CA VAL A 177 -3.24 -16.19 -0.93
C VAL A 177 -1.93 -15.56 -1.42
N ILE A 178 -0.90 -15.51 -0.57
CA ILE A 178 0.44 -15.04 -0.96
C ILE A 178 1.05 -15.99 -2.00
N ALA A 179 0.95 -17.31 -1.83
CA ALA A 179 1.43 -18.27 -2.82
C ALA A 179 0.74 -18.10 -4.18
N ILE A 180 -0.58 -17.84 -4.20
CA ILE A 180 -1.32 -17.53 -5.43
C ILE A 180 -0.76 -16.24 -6.06
N ALA A 181 -0.57 -15.19 -5.29
CA ALA A 181 -0.04 -13.93 -5.80
C ALA A 181 1.37 -14.07 -6.39
N LEU A 182 2.21 -14.94 -5.80
CA LEU A 182 3.58 -15.20 -6.24
C LEU A 182 3.69 -16.25 -7.35
N SER A 183 2.60 -16.90 -7.73
CA SER A 183 2.62 -18.11 -8.57
C SER A 183 3.21 -17.92 -9.98
N CYS A 184 3.14 -16.70 -10.50
CA CYS A 184 3.67 -16.36 -11.82
C CYS A 184 4.92 -15.47 -11.78
N ASP A 185 5.61 -15.35 -10.62
CA ASP A 185 6.80 -14.49 -10.40
C ASP A 185 6.55 -13.03 -10.83
N PRO A 186 5.60 -12.32 -10.20
CA PRO A 186 5.25 -10.96 -10.62
C PRO A 186 6.40 -9.98 -10.39
N ASP A 187 6.49 -8.96 -11.23
CA ASP A 187 7.44 -7.82 -11.05
C ASP A 187 7.03 -6.92 -9.89
N LEU A 188 5.72 -6.83 -9.59
CA LEU A 188 5.13 -6.00 -8.54
C LEU A 188 4.11 -6.80 -7.73
N LEU A 189 4.31 -6.82 -6.40
CA LEU A 189 3.35 -7.33 -5.43
C LEU A 189 2.71 -6.18 -4.66
N ILE A 190 1.39 -6.08 -4.69
CA ILE A 190 0.60 -5.13 -3.90
C ILE A 190 0.00 -5.88 -2.71
N CYS A 191 0.31 -5.43 -1.50
CA CYS A 191 -0.21 -5.98 -0.25
C CYS A 191 -1.19 -4.98 0.37
N ASP A 192 -2.50 -5.22 0.23
CA ASP A 192 -3.55 -4.35 0.76
C ASP A 192 -4.00 -4.87 2.13
N GLU A 193 -3.42 -4.32 3.20
CA GLU A 193 -3.65 -4.71 4.60
C GLU A 193 -3.55 -6.23 4.84
N PRO A 194 -2.48 -6.91 4.41
CA PRO A 194 -2.44 -8.37 4.33
C PRO A 194 -2.44 -9.07 5.69
N THR A 195 -2.36 -8.33 6.79
CA THR A 195 -2.21 -8.88 8.16
C THR A 195 -3.29 -8.40 9.14
N THR A 196 -4.21 -7.53 8.73
CA THR A 196 -5.20 -6.88 9.62
C THR A 196 -6.12 -7.87 10.37
N ALA A 197 -6.39 -9.05 9.79
CA ALA A 197 -7.26 -10.08 10.39
C ALA A 197 -6.48 -11.18 11.14
N LEU A 198 -5.18 -10.97 11.41
CA LEU A 198 -4.28 -11.98 11.98
C LEU A 198 -3.79 -11.54 13.37
N ASP A 199 -3.48 -12.51 14.23
CA ASP A 199 -2.79 -12.22 15.49
C ASP A 199 -1.35 -11.74 15.25
N VAL A 200 -0.78 -11.04 16.24
CA VAL A 200 0.54 -10.38 16.15
C VAL A 200 1.67 -11.35 15.77
N THR A 201 1.61 -12.60 16.26
CA THR A 201 2.63 -13.61 15.96
C THR A 201 2.57 -14.02 14.50
N ILE A 202 1.39 -14.30 13.98
CA ILE A 202 1.19 -14.66 12.57
C ILE A 202 1.48 -13.46 11.66
N GLN A 203 1.13 -12.24 12.08
CA GLN A 203 1.48 -11.00 11.38
C GLN A 203 3.00 -10.91 11.16
N SER A 204 3.82 -11.07 12.20
CA SER A 204 5.28 -11.04 12.06
C SER A 204 5.81 -12.07 11.08
N ILE A 205 5.29 -13.30 11.11
CA ILE A 205 5.68 -14.37 10.20
C ILE A 205 5.34 -14.03 8.73
N ILE A 206 4.18 -13.43 8.49
CA ILE A 206 3.77 -13.00 7.14
C ILE A 206 4.65 -11.85 6.63
N LEU A 207 5.01 -10.90 7.50
CA LEU A 207 5.91 -9.81 7.14
C LEU A 207 7.30 -10.34 6.76
N ASP A 208 7.87 -11.24 7.57
CA ASP A 208 9.16 -11.86 7.30
C ASP A 208 9.14 -12.66 5.99
N LEU A 209 8.04 -13.34 5.70
CA LEU A 209 7.84 -14.04 4.42
C LEU A 209 7.87 -13.07 3.24
N ILE A 210 7.12 -11.95 3.30
CA ILE A 210 7.08 -10.95 2.22
C ILE A 210 8.46 -10.35 2.00
N LEU A 211 9.17 -9.96 3.07
CA LEU A 211 10.54 -9.43 3.00
C LEU A 211 11.53 -10.44 2.42
N LYS A 212 11.43 -11.71 2.83
CA LYS A 212 12.27 -12.78 2.29
C LYS A 212 12.06 -12.92 0.78
N VAL A 213 10.81 -13.04 0.35
CA VAL A 213 10.46 -13.21 -1.07
C VAL A 213 10.89 -11.99 -1.89
N GLN A 214 10.69 -10.77 -1.38
CA GLN A 214 11.15 -9.54 -2.01
C GLN A 214 12.66 -9.58 -2.28
N LYS A 215 13.47 -9.94 -1.27
CA LYS A 215 14.93 -10.01 -1.39
C LYS A 215 15.39 -11.14 -2.31
N GLU A 216 14.83 -12.33 -2.17
CA GLU A 216 15.24 -13.51 -2.94
C GLU A 216 14.86 -13.43 -4.42
N ARG A 217 13.70 -12.84 -4.74
CA ARG A 217 13.17 -12.74 -6.12
C ARG A 217 13.37 -11.38 -6.76
N GLY A 218 13.81 -10.36 -6.00
CA GLY A 218 14.02 -9.00 -6.51
C GLY A 218 12.73 -8.31 -6.95
N ILE A 219 11.58 -8.70 -6.39
CA ILE A 219 10.27 -8.09 -6.69
C ILE A 219 10.14 -6.74 -6.02
N SER A 220 9.34 -5.85 -6.62
CA SER A 220 8.96 -4.58 -6.00
C SER A 220 7.68 -4.76 -5.21
N VAL A 221 7.52 -4.04 -4.08
CA VAL A 221 6.36 -4.21 -3.20
C VAL A 221 5.68 -2.86 -2.95
N ILE A 222 4.35 -2.81 -3.03
CA ILE A 222 3.56 -1.75 -2.44
C ILE A 222 2.83 -2.31 -1.23
N TYR A 223 3.06 -1.72 -0.07
CA TYR A 223 2.45 -2.14 1.18
C TYR A 223 1.44 -1.10 1.67
N ILE A 224 0.17 -1.44 1.67
CA ILE A 224 -0.91 -0.58 2.19
C ILE A 224 -1.23 -1.01 3.60
N THR A 225 -1.16 -0.08 4.56
CA THR A 225 -1.52 -0.35 5.96
C THR A 225 -1.85 0.95 6.70
N HIS A 226 -2.49 0.83 7.84
CA HIS A 226 -2.63 1.88 8.84
C HIS A 226 -1.67 1.68 10.02
N ASP A 227 -0.94 0.57 10.06
CA ASP A 227 0.00 0.21 11.12
C ASP A 227 1.42 0.69 10.78
N LEU A 228 1.86 1.76 11.44
CA LEU A 228 3.20 2.34 11.26
C LEU A 228 4.31 1.43 11.77
N GLY A 229 4.04 0.55 12.74
CA GLY A 229 5.01 -0.44 13.22
C GLY A 229 5.38 -1.45 12.11
N VAL A 230 4.40 -1.83 11.30
CA VAL A 230 4.63 -2.65 10.10
C VAL A 230 5.48 -1.89 9.09
N VAL A 231 5.13 -0.61 8.83
CA VAL A 231 5.84 0.23 7.86
C VAL A 231 7.31 0.38 8.21
N ALA A 232 7.63 0.61 9.48
CA ALA A 232 9.00 0.72 9.99
C ALA A 232 9.86 -0.51 9.66
N LYS A 233 9.23 -1.70 9.59
CA LYS A 233 9.91 -2.97 9.32
C LYS A 233 10.13 -3.23 7.83
N VAL A 234 9.23 -2.76 6.95
CA VAL A 234 9.18 -3.21 5.56
C VAL A 234 9.48 -2.13 4.52
N ALA A 235 9.31 -0.84 4.82
CA ALA A 235 9.30 0.20 3.82
C ALA A 235 10.66 0.87 3.61
N ASP A 236 11.02 1.08 2.35
CA ASP A 236 12.11 1.98 1.94
C ASP A 236 11.59 3.42 1.82
N TYR A 237 10.38 3.58 1.27
CA TYR A 237 9.69 4.86 1.07
C TYR A 237 8.26 4.81 1.61
N VAL A 238 7.80 5.94 2.12
CA VAL A 238 6.46 6.08 2.71
C VAL A 238 5.70 7.22 2.05
N ASN A 239 4.47 6.95 1.63
CA ASN A 239 3.49 7.93 1.19
C ASN A 239 2.38 8.01 2.24
N VAL A 240 2.25 9.15 2.89
CA VAL A 240 1.16 9.41 3.85
C VAL A 240 -0.04 9.98 3.10
N MET A 241 -1.16 9.29 3.19
CA MET A 241 -2.37 9.63 2.43
C MET A 241 -3.52 10.04 3.34
N TYR A 242 -4.11 11.19 3.04
CA TYR A 242 -5.27 11.71 3.73
C TYR A 242 -6.31 12.24 2.74
N ALA A 243 -7.59 11.86 2.94
CA ALA A 243 -8.73 12.36 2.18
C ALA A 243 -8.50 12.43 0.65
N GLY A 244 -7.93 11.37 0.06
CA GLY A 244 -7.71 11.26 -1.39
C GLY A 244 -6.46 11.96 -1.92
N LYS A 245 -5.56 12.47 -1.06
CA LYS A 245 -4.29 13.12 -1.45
C LYS A 245 -3.12 12.51 -0.72
N ILE A 246 -1.93 12.52 -1.34
CA ILE A 246 -0.66 12.33 -0.62
C ILE A 246 -0.34 13.66 0.05
N VAL A 247 -0.22 13.64 1.38
CA VAL A 247 0.05 14.82 2.20
C VAL A 247 1.51 14.90 2.63
N GLU A 248 2.20 13.76 2.71
CA GLU A 248 3.63 13.71 2.98
C GLU A 248 4.24 12.50 2.30
N VAL A 249 5.48 12.63 1.81
CA VAL A 249 6.25 11.55 1.20
C VAL A 249 7.72 11.71 1.52
N GLY A 250 8.39 10.61 1.84
CA GLY A 250 9.82 10.57 2.11
C GLY A 250 10.35 9.16 2.23
N ASN A 251 11.67 9.00 2.38
CA ASN A 251 12.18 7.71 2.79
C ASN A 251 11.72 7.37 4.22
N ALA A 252 11.80 6.10 4.61
CA ALA A 252 11.29 5.64 5.90
C ALA A 252 11.87 6.46 7.07
N ASN A 253 13.19 6.74 7.08
CA ASN A 253 13.83 7.48 8.15
C ASN A 253 13.31 8.93 8.26
N GLU A 254 13.11 9.61 7.13
CA GLU A 254 12.56 10.97 7.10
C GLU A 254 11.16 11.02 7.72
N ILE A 255 10.28 10.10 7.29
CA ILE A 255 8.90 10.05 7.79
C ILE A 255 8.85 9.62 9.26
N PHE A 256 9.70 8.67 9.69
CA PHE A 256 9.67 8.16 11.06
C PHE A 256 10.34 9.07 12.07
N TYR A 257 11.38 9.81 11.70
CA TYR A 257 12.16 10.62 12.66
C TYR A 257 12.02 12.12 12.46
N GLU A 258 11.62 12.57 11.29
CA GLU A 258 11.51 13.99 10.93
C GLU A 258 10.18 14.32 10.21
N PRO A 259 9.01 13.77 10.67
CA PRO A 259 7.75 14.04 10.02
C PRO A 259 7.41 15.53 10.05
N ALA A 260 6.90 16.06 8.95
CA ALA A 260 6.68 17.49 8.77
C ALA A 260 5.19 17.88 8.75
N HIS A 261 4.30 16.95 8.34
CA HIS A 261 2.87 17.23 8.26
C HIS A 261 2.17 16.98 9.61
N PRO A 262 1.31 17.90 10.12
CA PRO A 262 0.58 17.70 11.39
C PRO A 262 -0.28 16.42 11.44
N TYR A 263 -0.80 15.97 10.31
CA TYR A 263 -1.49 14.68 10.24
C TYR A 263 -0.55 13.50 10.55
N THR A 264 0.65 13.53 10.02
CA THR A 264 1.68 12.50 10.30
C THR A 264 2.10 12.55 11.77
N TRP A 265 2.21 13.72 12.37
CA TRP A 265 2.41 13.86 13.83
C TRP A 265 1.28 13.18 14.62
N GLY A 266 0.05 13.40 14.19
CA GLY A 266 -1.12 12.74 14.80
C GLY A 266 -1.09 11.23 14.69
N LEU A 267 -0.70 10.68 13.53
CA LEU A 267 -0.56 9.25 13.33
C LEU A 267 0.47 8.64 14.27
N PHE A 268 1.66 9.26 14.40
CA PHE A 268 2.70 8.80 15.32
C PHE A 268 2.28 8.95 16.79
N SER A 269 1.58 10.03 17.14
CA SER A 269 1.07 10.23 18.50
C SER A 269 0.00 9.21 18.91
N ALA A 270 -0.73 8.67 17.94
CA ALA A 270 -1.76 7.65 18.17
C ALA A 270 -1.20 6.22 18.27
N MET A 271 0.09 6.00 17.98
CA MET A 271 0.70 4.68 18.17
C MET A 271 0.81 4.34 19.66
N PRO A 272 0.57 3.08 20.07
CA PRO A 272 0.85 2.62 21.42
C PRO A 272 2.33 2.85 21.79
N ASP A 273 2.60 3.48 22.92
CA ASP A 273 3.96 3.65 23.44
C ASP A 273 4.21 2.58 24.51
N LEU A 274 4.93 1.52 24.15
CA LEU A 274 5.25 0.42 25.06
C LEU A 274 6.29 0.79 26.13
N GLY A 275 6.86 1.98 26.06
CA GLY A 275 7.94 2.45 26.95
C GLY A 275 7.51 3.46 28.03
N THR A 276 6.24 3.80 28.13
CA THR A 276 5.71 4.74 29.13
C THR A 276 4.49 4.19 29.84
N ASP A 277 4.38 4.44 31.16
CA ASP A 277 3.19 4.13 31.97
C ASP A 277 2.00 5.07 31.70
N ASP A 278 2.11 5.96 30.69
CA ASP A 278 1.03 6.89 30.34
C ASP A 278 0.07 6.22 29.36
N ASP A 279 -1.03 5.68 29.89
CA ASP A 279 -2.13 5.02 29.16
C ASP A 279 -2.96 5.99 28.26
N ARG A 280 -2.57 7.26 28.15
CA ARG A 280 -3.28 8.23 27.31
C ARG A 280 -2.84 8.11 25.85
N LEU A 281 -3.59 7.34 25.07
CA LEU A 281 -3.51 7.37 23.62
C LEU A 281 -3.96 8.74 23.11
N TYR A 282 -3.05 9.48 22.47
CA TYR A 282 -3.41 10.69 21.76
C TYR A 282 -4.18 10.28 20.49
N THR A 283 -5.38 10.81 20.34
CA THR A 283 -6.21 10.56 19.14
C THR A 283 -6.29 11.81 18.30
N ILE A 284 -6.21 11.66 16.97
CA ILE A 284 -6.48 12.77 16.05
C ILE A 284 -7.95 13.17 16.22
N PRO A 285 -8.26 14.44 16.59
CA PRO A 285 -9.63 14.85 16.88
C PRO A 285 -10.52 14.81 15.63
N GLY A 286 -11.82 14.62 15.83
CA GLY A 286 -12.83 14.65 14.78
C GLY A 286 -12.77 13.44 13.82
N SER A 287 -13.39 13.59 12.65
CA SER A 287 -13.46 12.57 11.60
C SER A 287 -12.94 13.12 10.27
N PRO A 288 -12.43 12.25 9.37
CA PRO A 288 -12.08 12.67 8.02
C PRO A 288 -13.27 13.35 7.30
N PRO A 289 -13.01 14.29 6.39
CA PRO A 289 -14.06 14.99 5.67
C PRO A 289 -14.86 14.05 4.77
N ASN A 290 -16.15 14.35 4.60
CA ASN A 290 -16.96 13.67 3.61
C ASN A 290 -16.60 14.18 2.20
N LEU A 291 -15.99 13.33 1.39
CA LEU A 291 -15.55 13.65 0.03
C LEU A 291 -16.69 13.73 -1.01
N LEU A 292 -17.94 13.69 -0.57
CA LEU A 292 -19.10 14.11 -1.37
C LEU A 292 -19.06 15.64 -1.60
N HIS A 293 -18.51 16.39 -0.63
CA HIS A 293 -18.26 17.82 -0.70
C HIS A 293 -16.77 18.06 -0.55
N GLU A 294 -16.11 18.37 -1.67
CA GLU A 294 -14.67 18.59 -1.67
C GLU A 294 -14.32 19.78 -0.77
N PRO A 295 -13.36 19.62 0.18
CA PRO A 295 -12.85 20.75 0.95
C PRO A 295 -12.25 21.83 0.04
N ALA A 296 -12.59 23.08 0.26
CA ALA A 296 -12.07 24.21 -0.52
C ALA A 296 -10.57 24.41 -0.33
N GLY A 297 -10.08 24.15 0.89
CA GLY A 297 -8.69 24.26 1.28
C GLY A 297 -8.06 22.91 1.65
N ASP A 298 -7.18 22.93 2.65
CA ASP A 298 -6.60 21.71 3.20
C ASP A 298 -7.67 20.80 3.83
N ALA A 299 -7.75 19.57 3.38
CA ALA A 299 -8.71 18.61 3.92
C ALA A 299 -8.48 18.30 5.41
N PHE A 300 -7.27 18.50 5.92
CA PHE A 300 -6.93 18.31 7.32
C PHE A 300 -7.19 19.52 8.20
N ALA A 301 -7.45 20.71 7.64
CA ALA A 301 -7.59 21.97 8.38
C ALA A 301 -8.50 21.88 9.62
N ALA A 302 -9.70 21.28 9.48
CA ALA A 302 -10.67 21.15 10.57
C ALA A 302 -10.18 20.25 11.74
N ARG A 303 -9.15 19.45 11.55
CA ARG A 303 -8.55 18.52 12.54
C ARG A 303 -7.14 18.97 12.95
N ASN A 304 -6.59 19.99 12.29
CA ASN A 304 -5.25 20.49 12.50
C ASN A 304 -5.26 21.58 13.58
N GLY A 305 -4.75 21.27 14.77
CA GLY A 305 -4.62 22.25 15.85
C GLY A 305 -3.68 23.43 15.53
N PHE A 306 -2.93 23.34 14.44
CA PHE A 306 -2.00 24.37 13.94
C PHE A 306 -2.48 25.02 12.64
N ALA A 307 -3.75 24.82 12.25
CA ALA A 307 -4.30 25.33 11.00
C ALA A 307 -4.17 26.86 10.92
N LEU A 308 -3.78 27.34 9.75
CA LEU A 308 -3.74 28.77 9.41
C LEU A 308 -5.01 29.17 8.65
N ALA A 309 -5.35 30.43 8.61
CA ALA A 309 -6.53 30.92 7.87
C ALA A 309 -6.49 30.58 6.36
N ILE A 310 -5.33 30.35 5.79
CA ILE A 310 -5.17 29.93 4.40
C ILE A 310 -5.55 28.46 4.19
N ASP A 311 -5.38 27.58 5.20
CA ASP A 311 -5.76 26.18 5.13
C ASP A 311 -7.25 25.96 4.85
N GLU A 312 -8.11 26.93 5.24
CA GLU A 312 -9.54 26.88 4.94
C GLU A 312 -9.88 27.22 3.48
N LYS A 313 -8.96 27.88 2.75
CA LYS A 313 -9.22 28.51 1.46
C LYS A 313 -8.47 27.84 0.30
N GLU A 314 -7.23 27.41 0.55
CA GLU A 314 -6.33 26.93 -0.49
C GLU A 314 -5.62 25.65 -0.05
N HIS A 315 -5.49 24.70 -0.99
CA HIS A 315 -4.68 23.52 -0.75
C HIS A 315 -3.20 23.86 -0.66
N PRO A 316 -2.47 23.38 0.34
CA PRO A 316 -1.03 23.54 0.39
C PRO A 316 -0.34 22.80 -0.75
N PRO A 317 0.65 23.43 -1.41
CA PRO A 317 1.50 22.71 -2.34
C PRO A 317 2.41 21.72 -1.59
N MET A 318 3.01 20.78 -2.33
CA MET A 318 4.06 19.91 -1.78
C MET A 318 5.35 20.75 -1.62
N PHE A 319 5.68 21.15 -0.40
CA PHE A 319 6.94 21.82 -0.08
C PHE A 319 8.07 20.80 -0.01
N LYS A 320 9.21 21.13 -0.61
CA LYS A 320 10.42 20.31 -0.58
C LYS A 320 11.20 20.56 0.71
N LEU A 321 11.48 19.52 1.48
CA LEU A 321 12.33 19.54 2.67
C LEU A 321 13.74 19.00 2.35
N THR A 322 13.81 17.83 1.71
CA THR A 322 15.05 17.24 1.22
C THR A 322 14.87 16.83 -0.26
N ASP A 323 15.83 16.10 -0.85
CA ASP A 323 15.66 15.58 -2.21
C ASP A 323 14.60 14.49 -2.32
N THR A 324 14.25 13.88 -1.20
CA THR A 324 13.31 12.76 -1.11
C THR A 324 12.07 13.07 -0.25
N HIS A 325 12.15 14.09 0.63
CA HIS A 325 11.09 14.43 1.58
C HIS A 325 10.30 15.66 1.14
N TYR A 326 8.98 15.49 1.03
CA TYR A 326 8.02 16.54 0.68
C TYR A 326 6.79 16.46 1.56
N ALA A 327 6.23 17.63 1.96
CA ALA A 327 4.99 17.67 2.73
C ALA A 327 4.07 18.81 2.25
N ALA A 328 2.77 18.54 2.23
CA ALA A 328 1.73 19.46 1.81
C ALA A 328 1.11 20.16 3.03
N THR A 329 1.80 21.10 3.60
CA THR A 329 1.31 21.93 4.72
C THR A 329 1.79 23.36 4.60
N TRP A 330 0.88 24.34 4.80
CA TRP A 330 1.22 25.75 4.80
C TRP A 330 2.18 26.15 5.94
N LEU A 331 2.35 25.32 6.96
CA LEU A 331 3.34 25.55 8.03
C LEU A 331 4.78 25.57 7.52
N LEU A 332 5.04 25.06 6.32
CA LEU A 332 6.35 25.08 5.66
C LEU A 332 6.55 26.31 4.76
N ASP A 333 5.53 27.14 4.56
CA ASP A 333 5.70 28.42 3.85
C ASP A 333 6.62 29.34 4.65
N PRO A 334 7.62 29.99 4.03
CA PRO A 334 8.54 30.89 4.74
C PRO A 334 7.87 32.04 5.50
N ARG A 335 6.63 32.37 5.16
CA ARG A 335 5.82 33.43 5.80
C ARG A 335 5.00 32.91 6.98
N ALA A 336 4.89 31.58 7.13
CA ALA A 336 4.12 30.97 8.21
C ALA A 336 4.79 31.19 9.57
N PRO A 337 4.02 31.23 10.68
CA PRO A 337 4.59 31.20 12.00
C PRO A 337 5.36 29.88 12.20
N LYS A 338 6.49 29.96 12.90
CA LYS A 338 7.25 28.75 13.25
C LYS A 338 6.44 27.92 14.23
N VAL A 339 6.04 26.74 13.82
CA VAL A 339 5.36 25.73 14.64
C VAL A 339 6.32 24.57 14.83
N GLU A 340 6.52 24.17 16.08
CA GLU A 340 7.31 22.99 16.42
C GLU A 340 6.38 21.80 16.67
N MET A 341 6.87 20.62 16.31
CA MET A 341 6.24 19.35 16.66
C MET A 341 6.00 19.28 18.18
N PRO A 342 4.89 18.68 18.67
CA PRO A 342 4.66 18.49 20.10
C PRO A 342 5.85 17.86 20.81
N ALA A 343 6.27 18.44 21.93
CA ALA A 343 7.49 18.04 22.63
C ALA A 343 7.50 16.56 23.09
N GLU A 344 6.33 16.00 23.40
CA GLU A 344 6.18 14.58 23.71
C GLU A 344 6.49 13.71 22.51
N LEU A 345 5.91 14.03 21.35
CA LEU A 345 6.18 13.33 20.12
C LEU A 345 7.66 13.40 19.74
N LYS A 346 8.27 14.60 19.83
CA LYS A 346 9.69 14.78 19.54
C LYS A 346 10.57 13.86 20.39
N ARG A 347 10.35 13.81 21.71
CA ARG A 347 11.06 12.92 22.64
C ARG A 347 10.87 11.45 22.30
N ARG A 348 9.66 11.06 21.88
CA ARG A 348 9.34 9.70 21.48
C ARG A 348 10.10 9.30 20.21
N LEU A 349 10.10 10.13 19.17
CA LEU A 349 10.80 9.87 17.92
C LEU A 349 12.33 9.81 18.12
N GLU A 350 12.89 10.68 18.97
CA GLU A 350 14.31 10.63 19.37
C GLU A 350 14.68 9.31 20.09
N ARG A 351 13.79 8.78 20.94
CA ARG A 351 13.98 7.47 21.59
C ARG A 351 13.94 6.35 20.56
N MET A 352 12.92 6.31 19.70
CA MET A 352 12.79 5.31 18.63
C MET A 352 14.02 5.29 17.72
N ARG A 353 14.57 6.48 17.38
CA ARG A 353 15.78 6.59 16.57
C ARG A 353 16.99 5.96 17.27
N LYS A 354 17.19 6.23 18.56
CA LYS A 354 18.30 5.64 19.35
C LYS A 354 18.19 4.12 19.46
N GLU A 355 16.98 3.60 19.61
CA GLU A 355 16.73 2.15 19.66
C GLU A 355 16.98 1.45 18.31
N ALA A 356 16.78 2.14 17.21
CA ALA A 356 17.06 1.62 15.87
C ALA A 356 18.54 1.66 15.47
N GLU A 357 19.33 2.56 16.09
CA GLU A 357 20.77 2.73 15.83
C GLU A 357 21.65 1.86 16.75
N GLY A 358 21.13 1.27 17.84
CA GLY A 358 21.82 0.44 18.84
C GLY A 358 21.57 -1.03 18.65
#